data_07b414de076e99dd4367e57d265a813c
#
_entry.id   07b414de076e99dd4367e57d265a813c
#
_cell.length_a   1.000
_cell.length_b   1.000
_cell.length_c   1.000
_cell.angle_alpha   90.00
_cell.angle_beta   90.00
_cell.angle_gamma   90.00
#
_symmetry.space_group_name_H-M   'P 1'
#
loop_
_entity.id
_entity.type
_entity.pdbx_description
1 polymer ?
#
loop_
_entity_poly.entity_id
_entity_poly.type
_entity_poly.pdbx_seq_one_letter_code
_entity_poly.pdbx_strand_id
1 'polypeptide(L)' 'MSKLKCIQAKARELARSGKFYGWPPLAFELRFEDGFSEAREWLNRPATQDELNRICQEARKRHLNLQNSANEAA' A
#
# COMPACT_ATOMS: atom_id res chain seq x y z
N MET A 1 -15.64 -16.46 0.21
CA MET A 1 -15.01 -15.14 0.01
C MET A 1 -14.08 -15.18 -1.19
N SER A 2 -14.05 -14.10 -1.93
CA SER A 2 -13.20 -14.00 -3.11
C SER A 2 -11.74 -13.78 -2.69
N LYS A 3 -10.81 -14.51 -3.31
CA LYS A 3 -9.38 -14.28 -3.09
C LYS A 3 -8.99 -12.86 -3.52
N LEU A 4 -9.66 -12.35 -4.54
CA LEU A 4 -9.42 -10.98 -5.00
C LEU A 4 -9.72 -9.96 -3.90
N LYS A 5 -10.85 -10.09 -3.22
CA LYS A 5 -11.20 -9.18 -2.12
C LYS A 5 -10.19 -9.25 -0.99
N CYS A 6 -9.73 -10.45 -0.68
CA CYS A 6 -8.73 -10.63 0.39
C CYS A 6 -7.42 -9.93 0.05
N ILE A 7 -6.94 -10.10 -1.18
CA ILE A 7 -5.67 -9.49 -1.58
C ILE A 7 -5.82 -7.98 -1.76
N GLN A 8 -6.98 -7.49 -2.18
CA GLN A 8 -7.24 -6.06 -2.25
C GLN A 8 -7.17 -5.43 -0.86
N ALA A 9 -7.78 -6.07 0.13
CA ALA A 9 -7.73 -5.61 1.51
C ALA A 9 -6.29 -5.63 2.04
N LYS A 10 -5.55 -6.67 1.73
CA LYS A 10 -4.15 -6.81 2.11
C LYS A 10 -3.30 -5.71 1.49
N ALA A 11 -3.55 -5.39 0.21
CA ALA A 11 -2.82 -4.34 -0.48
C ALA A 11 -3.03 -2.98 0.19
N ARG A 12 -4.28 -2.67 0.54
CA ARG A 12 -4.58 -1.41 1.21
C ARG A 12 -3.97 -1.35 2.61
N GLU A 13 -3.99 -2.47 3.32
CA GLU A 13 -3.36 -2.56 4.63
C GLU A 13 -1.86 -2.31 4.55
N LEU A 14 -1.19 -2.93 3.58
CA LEU A 14 0.23 -2.72 3.37
C LEU A 14 0.54 -1.27 3.00
N ALA A 15 -0.31 -0.67 2.17
CA ALA A 15 -0.14 0.72 1.80
C ALA A 15 -0.25 1.65 3.01
N ARG A 16 -1.15 1.34 3.93
CA ARG A 16 -1.35 2.13 5.14
C ARG A 16 -0.22 1.97 6.16
N SER A 17 0.58 0.93 6.01
CA SER A 17 1.68 0.66 6.95
C SER A 17 2.79 1.70 6.87
N GLY A 18 2.89 2.44 5.78
CA GLY A 18 3.95 3.41 5.56
C GLY A 18 5.29 2.80 5.16
N LYS A 19 5.34 1.49 4.95
CA LYS A 19 6.57 0.80 4.57
C LYS A 19 6.88 0.92 3.08
N PHE A 20 5.89 1.26 2.26
CA PHE A 20 6.04 1.34 0.81
C PHE A 20 5.83 2.77 0.34
N TYR A 21 6.69 3.22 -0.56
CA TYR A 21 6.58 4.58 -1.11
C TYR A 21 5.67 4.65 -2.33
N GLY A 22 5.16 3.52 -2.80
CA GLY A 22 4.26 3.49 -3.95
C GLY A 22 3.79 2.08 -4.23
N TRP A 23 2.96 1.95 -5.27
CA TRP A 23 2.38 0.67 -5.63
C TRP A 23 3.39 -0.35 -6.17
N PRO A 24 4.49 0.03 -6.87
CA PRO A 24 5.40 -0.98 -7.42
C PRO A 24 6.03 -1.89 -6.37
N PRO A 25 6.67 -1.38 -5.30
CA PRO A 25 7.22 -2.28 -4.28
C PRO A 25 6.13 -3.03 -3.52
N LEU A 26 4.95 -2.42 -3.37
CA LEU A 26 3.83 -3.07 -2.72
C LEU A 26 3.33 -4.25 -3.55
N ALA A 27 3.22 -4.06 -4.86
CA ALA A 27 2.82 -5.14 -5.77
C ALA A 27 3.83 -6.29 -5.75
N PHE A 28 5.11 -5.97 -5.66
CA PHE A 28 6.16 -6.96 -5.55
C PHE A 28 5.97 -7.81 -4.28
N GLU A 29 5.64 -7.18 -3.17
CA GLU A 29 5.37 -7.89 -1.92
C GLU A 29 4.14 -8.79 -2.04
N LEU A 30 3.11 -8.32 -2.74
CA LEU A 30 1.87 -9.07 -2.90
C LEU A 30 2.03 -10.32 -3.76
N ARG A 31 3.07 -10.42 -4.56
CA ARG A 31 3.25 -11.57 -5.45
C ARG A 31 3.37 -12.89 -4.68
N PHE A 32 3.72 -12.83 -3.41
CA PHE A 32 3.82 -14.00 -2.54
C PHE A 32 2.50 -14.37 -1.89
N GLU A 33 1.48 -13.53 -2.05
CA GLU A 33 0.18 -13.79 -1.46
C GLU A 33 -0.67 -14.68 -2.34
N ASP A 34 -1.51 -15.49 -1.71
CA ASP A 34 -2.50 -16.28 -2.43
C ASP A 34 -3.50 -15.35 -3.09
N GLY A 35 -3.84 -15.64 -4.34
CA GLY A 35 -4.77 -14.80 -5.10
C GLY A 35 -4.10 -13.69 -5.91
N PHE A 36 -2.77 -13.63 -5.91
CA PHE A 36 -2.05 -12.61 -6.68
C PHE A 36 -2.39 -12.68 -8.17
N SER A 37 -2.52 -13.90 -8.72
CA SER A 37 -2.88 -14.07 -10.13
C SER A 37 -4.20 -13.38 -10.46
N GLU A 38 -5.15 -13.43 -9.55
CA GLU A 38 -6.46 -12.80 -9.74
C GLU A 38 -6.38 -11.28 -9.61
N ALA A 39 -5.42 -10.80 -8.84
CA ALA A 39 -5.26 -9.38 -8.58
C ALA A 39 -4.39 -8.67 -9.62
N ARG A 40 -3.68 -9.41 -10.48
CA ARG A 40 -2.75 -8.81 -11.44
C ARG A 40 -3.42 -7.77 -12.33
N GLU A 41 -4.59 -8.09 -12.85
CA GLU A 41 -5.34 -7.17 -13.71
C GLU A 41 -5.75 -5.93 -12.92
N TRP A 42 -6.23 -6.11 -11.71
CA TRP A 42 -6.60 -5.00 -10.83
C TRP A 42 -5.41 -4.10 -10.55
N LEU A 43 -4.23 -4.68 -10.26
CA LEU A 43 -3.01 -3.93 -9.99
C LEU A 43 -2.49 -3.18 -11.22
N ASN A 44 -2.84 -3.64 -12.42
CA ASN A 44 -2.41 -2.98 -13.65
C ASN A 44 -3.30 -1.81 -14.05
N ARG A 45 -4.40 -1.59 -13.35
CA ARG A 45 -5.30 -0.48 -13.66
C ARG A 45 -4.72 0.84 -13.12
N PRO A 46 -4.69 1.90 -13.94
CA PRO A 46 -4.17 3.19 -13.49
C PRO A 46 -4.89 3.72 -12.24
N ALA A 47 -6.20 3.53 -12.16
CA ALA A 47 -6.97 3.97 -10.99
C ALA A 47 -6.51 3.27 -9.72
N THR A 48 -6.21 1.98 -9.80
CA THR A 48 -5.72 1.20 -8.66
C THR A 48 -4.34 1.70 -8.24
N GLN A 49 -3.47 1.91 -9.22
CA GLN A 49 -2.10 2.39 -8.97
C GLN A 49 -2.13 3.75 -8.29
N ASP A 50 -2.98 4.64 -8.76
CA ASP A 50 -3.14 5.98 -8.17
C ASP A 50 -3.67 5.90 -6.74
N GLU A 51 -4.66 5.04 -6.50
CA GLU A 51 -5.22 4.84 -5.17
C GLU A 51 -4.15 4.36 -4.19
N LEU A 52 -3.41 3.32 -4.58
CA LEU A 52 -2.37 2.76 -3.72
C LEU A 52 -1.23 3.75 -3.49
N ASN A 53 -0.83 4.48 -4.52
CA ASN A 53 0.19 5.52 -4.39
C ASN A 53 -0.25 6.58 -3.39
N ARG A 54 -1.50 7.01 -3.47
CA ARG A 54 -2.03 8.01 -2.56
C ARG A 54 -2.00 7.53 -1.12
N ILE A 55 -2.46 6.29 -0.89
CA ILE A 55 -2.46 5.71 0.45
C ILE A 55 -1.04 5.61 1.01
N CYS A 56 -0.11 5.13 0.18
CA CYS A 56 1.29 5.02 0.58
C CYS A 56 1.88 6.38 0.95
N GLN A 57 1.64 7.39 0.12
CA GLN A 57 2.17 8.73 0.34
C GLN A 57 1.58 9.37 1.59
N GLU A 58 0.29 9.23 1.81
CA GLU A 58 -0.36 9.75 3.01
C GLU A 58 0.15 9.06 4.26
N ALA A 59 0.34 7.75 4.21
CA ALA A 59 0.85 6.99 5.34
C ALA A 59 2.28 7.41 5.68
N ARG A 60 3.13 7.58 4.67
CA ARG A 60 4.51 8.01 4.88
C ARG A 60 4.58 9.44 5.40
N LYS A 61 3.76 10.32 4.87
CA LYS A 61 3.68 11.71 5.32
C LYS A 61 3.27 11.79 6.78
N ARG A 62 2.27 11.00 7.16
CA ARG A 62 1.81 10.93 8.55
C ARG A 62 2.92 10.43 9.48
N HIS A 63 3.65 9.42 9.04
CA HIS A 63 4.76 8.86 9.80
C HIS A 63 5.89 9.88 9.98
N LEU A 64 6.24 10.59 8.92
CA LEU A 64 7.26 11.63 8.97
C LEU A 64 6.84 12.79 9.89
N ASN A 65 5.57 13.17 9.85
CA ASN A 65 5.06 14.22 10.72
C ASN A 65 5.18 13.82 12.20
N LEU A 66 4.89 12.56 12.51
CA LEU A 66 5.03 12.07 13.88
C LEU A 66 6.48 12.09 14.33
N GLN A 67 7.41 11.72 13.46
CA GLN A 67 8.83 11.76 13.77
C GLN A 67 9.32 13.19 13.96
N ASN A 68 8.87 14.11 13.11
CA ASN A 68 9.24 15.51 13.22
C ASN A 68 8.71 16.12 14.52
N SER A 69 7.48 15.80 14.90
CA SER A 69 6.90 16.25 16.16
C SER A 69 7.71 15.76 17.36
N ALA A 70 8.14 14.49 17.31
CA ALA A 70 8.96 13.92 18.38
C ALA A 70 10.31 14.62 18.47
N ASN A 71 10.93 14.95 17.34
CA ASN A 71 12.21 15.65 17.29
C ASN A 71 12.08 17.07 17.82
N GLU A 72 11.00 17.74 17.50
CA GLU A 72 10.76 19.10 17.99
C GLU A 72 10.50 19.13 19.50
N ALA A 73 9.87 18.08 20.02
CA ALA A 73 9.61 17.96 21.44
C ALA A 73 10.87 17.67 22.25
N ALA A 74 11.86 17.13 21.58
CA ALA A 74 13.13 16.83 22.22
C ALA A 74 14.02 18.06 22.22
#